data_27fce1d4f3586c6739a1ab24ca088a59
#
_entry.id   27fce1d4f3586c6739a1ab24ca088a59
#
_cell.length_a   1.000
_cell.length_b   1.000
_cell.length_c   1.000
_cell.angle_alpha   90.00
_cell.angle_beta   90.00
_cell.angle_gamma   90.00
#
_symmetry.space_group_name_H-M   'P 1'
#
loop_
_entity.id
_entity.type
_entity.pdbx_description
1 polymer ?
#
loop_
_entity_poly.entity_id
_entity_poly.type
_entity_poly.pdbx_seq_one_letter_code
_entity_poly.pdbx_strand_id
1 'polypeptide(L)'
;MCTANAYERGKPMEIRYKSTRSNSQPITASQAILKGLAEDGGLFVPEQIPALDKTMEELADMTYRETAYEVMKLFLTDFTEEELKTCITRAYDSKFDTEEIAPLAEAQGTYYLELFHGATIAFKDMALSILPHLMTTAAKKNHVKNEIVILTATSGDTGKAALAGFAGVEGTKIIVFYPKNGVSPIQEKQMVTQKGDNTFVVGIHGNFDDAQTGVKRIFADRELAEKLDRAGFQFSSANSINIGRLVPQVVYYVYAYAKLLKEGKVASGEKINVTVPTGNFGNILAAYFAKQMGVPIAKLICASNENKVLFDFFRTGTYDKNREFVLTSSPSMDILISSNLERLIYLIAGEDAQKNAKLMESLNGSGSYVITEEMKQALGDFYGGYSTEAETFDKIRTLYEETGYVIDTHTAVASAVYDKYKEETKDRTKTVIASTASPFKFTRSVMKAIDEKYDAMDDFALVDELSRIGNVEVPNAIEEIRTAPVIHKNECDKDKMADMVCAFLHV
;
A
#
# COMPACT_ATOMS: atom_id res chain seq x y z
N MET A 1 6.70 -30.22 -20.21
CA MET A 1 6.68 -29.76 -21.62
C MET A 1 5.42 -28.91 -21.76
N CYS A 2 5.51 -27.63 -21.49
CA CYS A 2 4.43 -26.67 -21.78
C CYS A 2 4.65 -26.13 -23.18
N THR A 3 3.74 -26.43 -24.07
CA THR A 3 3.70 -25.92 -25.44
C THR A 3 3.40 -24.42 -25.39
N ALA A 4 4.38 -23.63 -25.84
CA ALA A 4 4.19 -22.22 -26.10
C ALA A 4 3.17 -22.08 -27.25
N ASN A 5 1.98 -21.58 -26.97
CA ASN A 5 1.02 -21.16 -27.97
C ASN A 5 1.59 -19.94 -28.70
N ALA A 6 1.71 -20.04 -30.00
CA ALA A 6 2.11 -18.96 -30.90
C ALA A 6 1.06 -17.83 -30.79
N TYR A 7 1.49 -16.65 -30.38
CA TYR A 7 0.68 -15.43 -30.34
C TYR A 7 0.22 -15.05 -31.75
N GLU A 8 -1.07 -14.99 -31.97
CA GLU A 8 -1.64 -14.25 -33.12
C GLU A 8 -1.37 -12.76 -32.92
N ARG A 9 -0.45 -12.20 -33.68
CA ARG A 9 -0.18 -10.76 -33.75
C ARG A 9 -1.40 -10.06 -34.35
N GLY A 10 -2.28 -9.44 -33.50
CA GLY A 10 -3.38 -8.66 -34.09
C GLY A 10 -4.43 -8.04 -33.22
N LYS A 11 -4.60 -8.45 -31.96
CA LYS A 11 -5.48 -7.75 -31.01
C LYS A 11 -4.80 -7.65 -29.66
N PRO A 12 -4.79 -6.46 -29.02
CA PRO A 12 -4.35 -6.35 -27.62
C PRO A 12 -5.23 -7.29 -26.78
N MET A 13 -4.60 -8.13 -25.95
CA MET A 13 -5.30 -9.08 -25.10
C MET A 13 -6.07 -8.31 -24.04
N GLU A 14 -7.39 -8.45 -23.99
CA GLU A 14 -8.22 -7.84 -22.96
C GLU A 14 -8.04 -8.62 -21.67
N ILE A 15 -7.41 -8.00 -20.66
CA ILE A 15 -7.29 -8.58 -19.30
C ILE A 15 -8.59 -8.31 -18.54
N ARG A 16 -9.22 -9.39 -18.08
CA ARG A 16 -10.39 -9.34 -17.21
C ARG A 16 -10.02 -9.74 -15.79
N TYR A 17 -10.90 -9.45 -14.87
CA TYR A 17 -10.70 -9.63 -13.43
C TYR A 17 -11.75 -10.58 -12.87
N LYS A 18 -11.31 -11.57 -12.12
CA LYS A 18 -12.15 -12.59 -11.47
C LYS A 18 -12.03 -12.51 -9.94
N SER A 19 -13.02 -13.05 -9.24
CA SER A 19 -12.97 -13.18 -7.79
C SER A 19 -12.03 -14.31 -7.37
N THR A 20 -11.35 -14.11 -6.24
CA THR A 20 -10.54 -15.17 -5.58
C THR A 20 -11.39 -16.25 -4.92
N ARG A 21 -12.71 -16.08 -4.77
CA ARG A 21 -13.58 -17.00 -4.00
C ARG A 21 -14.67 -17.69 -4.82
N SER A 22 -14.92 -17.25 -6.05
CA SER A 22 -15.92 -17.89 -6.92
C SER A 22 -15.50 -17.87 -8.38
N ASN A 23 -16.17 -18.69 -9.18
CA ASN A 23 -16.08 -18.70 -10.64
C ASN A 23 -17.12 -17.76 -11.27
N SER A 24 -17.36 -16.60 -10.66
CA SER A 24 -18.22 -15.56 -11.23
C SER A 24 -17.66 -15.06 -12.56
N GLN A 25 -18.54 -14.50 -13.40
CA GLN A 25 -18.15 -13.93 -14.68
C GLN A 25 -17.06 -12.86 -14.48
N PRO A 26 -15.94 -12.94 -15.21
CA PRO A 26 -14.90 -11.93 -15.16
C PRO A 26 -15.41 -10.56 -15.63
N ILE A 27 -14.92 -9.51 -14.99
CA ILE A 27 -15.28 -8.12 -15.26
C ILE A 27 -14.10 -7.33 -15.80
N THR A 28 -14.34 -6.14 -16.34
CA THR A 28 -13.27 -5.25 -16.82
C THR A 28 -12.50 -4.63 -15.66
N ALA A 29 -11.30 -4.08 -15.93
CA ALA A 29 -10.50 -3.39 -14.93
C ALA A 29 -11.25 -2.21 -14.30
N SER A 30 -11.93 -1.40 -15.12
CA SER A 30 -12.72 -0.27 -14.64
C SER A 30 -13.84 -0.70 -13.69
N GLN A 31 -14.53 -1.80 -14.00
CA GLN A 31 -15.56 -2.36 -13.12
C GLN A 31 -14.98 -2.89 -11.80
N ALA A 32 -13.82 -3.56 -11.86
CA ALA A 32 -13.14 -4.08 -10.67
C ALA A 32 -12.66 -2.94 -9.73
N ILE A 33 -12.15 -1.84 -10.30
CA ILE A 33 -11.75 -0.65 -9.55
C ILE A 33 -12.96 0.01 -8.87
N LEU A 34 -14.08 0.16 -9.57
CA LEU A 34 -15.30 0.76 -9.00
C LEU A 34 -15.90 -0.10 -7.89
N LYS A 35 -15.98 -1.41 -8.08
CA LYS A 35 -16.50 -2.33 -7.07
C LYS A 35 -15.56 -2.46 -5.86
N GLY A 36 -14.24 -2.45 -6.09
CA GLY A 36 -13.22 -2.61 -5.07
C GLY A 36 -13.15 -4.01 -4.46
N LEU A 37 -14.29 -4.68 -4.29
CA LEU A 37 -14.44 -6.02 -3.72
C LEU A 37 -15.51 -6.79 -4.51
N ALA A 38 -15.35 -8.11 -4.66
CA ALA A 38 -16.34 -8.96 -5.30
C ALA A 38 -17.55 -9.19 -4.37
N GLU A 39 -18.72 -9.51 -4.95
CA GLU A 39 -19.97 -9.69 -4.21
C GLU A 39 -19.94 -10.87 -3.23
N ASP A 40 -19.08 -11.87 -3.50
CA ASP A 40 -18.82 -13.02 -2.63
C ASP A 40 -17.80 -12.72 -1.52
N GLY A 41 -17.32 -11.48 -1.43
CA GLY A 41 -16.28 -11.04 -0.49
C GLY A 41 -14.86 -11.41 -0.91
N GLY A 42 -14.67 -12.01 -2.09
CA GLY A 42 -13.37 -12.29 -2.68
C GLY A 42 -12.69 -11.04 -3.25
N LEU A 43 -11.39 -11.12 -3.45
CA LEU A 43 -10.60 -10.03 -4.03
C LEU A 43 -10.52 -10.20 -5.54
N PHE A 44 -10.53 -9.07 -6.27
CA PHE A 44 -10.30 -9.11 -7.71
C PHE A 44 -8.83 -9.37 -8.04
N VAL A 45 -8.60 -10.34 -8.93
CA VAL A 45 -7.27 -10.63 -9.52
C VAL A 45 -7.39 -10.64 -11.05
N PRO A 46 -6.37 -10.24 -11.80
CA PRO A 46 -6.38 -10.40 -13.25
C PRO A 46 -6.42 -11.90 -13.62
N GLU A 47 -7.12 -12.26 -14.69
CA GLU A 47 -7.18 -13.65 -15.18
C GLU A 47 -5.79 -14.23 -15.46
N GLN A 48 -4.85 -13.35 -15.82
CA GLN A 48 -3.42 -13.66 -15.87
C GLN A 48 -2.60 -12.43 -15.57
N ILE A 49 -1.43 -12.60 -14.99
CA ILE A 49 -0.45 -11.52 -14.82
C ILE A 49 0.25 -11.34 -16.18
N PRO A 50 0.14 -10.16 -16.82
CA PRO A 50 0.73 -9.95 -18.14
C PRO A 50 2.26 -9.91 -18.07
N ALA A 51 2.94 -10.36 -19.12
CA ALA A 51 4.37 -10.11 -19.27
C ALA A 51 4.61 -8.66 -19.75
N LEU A 52 5.76 -8.08 -19.36
CA LEU A 52 6.20 -6.81 -19.93
C LEU A 52 6.38 -6.94 -21.45
N ASP A 53 5.91 -5.95 -22.19
CA ASP A 53 6.07 -5.87 -23.65
C ASP A 53 7.33 -5.09 -24.07
N LYS A 54 8.02 -4.49 -23.09
CA LYS A 54 9.31 -3.82 -23.23
C LYS A 54 10.39 -4.52 -22.43
N THR A 55 11.62 -4.46 -22.95
CA THR A 55 12.81 -4.94 -22.23
C THR A 55 13.18 -4.00 -21.09
N MET A 56 13.99 -4.46 -20.13
CA MET A 56 14.48 -3.62 -19.04
C MET A 56 15.36 -2.47 -19.56
N GLU A 57 16.09 -2.69 -20.65
CA GLU A 57 16.91 -1.67 -21.32
C GLU A 57 16.05 -0.57 -21.94
N GLU A 58 14.93 -0.90 -22.58
CA GLU A 58 13.98 0.09 -23.09
C GLU A 58 13.33 0.90 -21.98
N LEU A 59 13.04 0.28 -20.84
CA LEU A 59 12.46 0.94 -19.66
C LEU A 59 13.49 1.78 -18.91
N ALA A 60 14.78 1.47 -19.00
CA ALA A 60 15.84 2.16 -18.28
C ALA A 60 15.94 3.65 -18.59
N ASP A 61 15.61 4.05 -19.84
CA ASP A 61 15.63 5.45 -20.25
C ASP A 61 14.33 6.22 -19.99
N MET A 62 13.30 5.53 -19.51
CA MET A 62 11.99 6.12 -19.23
C MET A 62 11.95 6.84 -17.88
N THR A 63 11.16 7.89 -17.83
CA THR A 63 10.73 8.53 -16.59
C THR A 63 9.76 7.63 -15.82
N TYR A 64 9.54 7.93 -14.52
CA TYR A 64 8.55 7.19 -13.73
C TYR A 64 7.16 7.18 -14.37
N ARG A 65 6.70 8.32 -14.93
CA ARG A 65 5.39 8.43 -15.59
C ARG A 65 5.28 7.58 -16.85
N GLU A 66 6.34 7.52 -17.65
CA GLU A 66 6.40 6.68 -18.84
C GLU A 66 6.40 5.20 -18.45
N THR A 67 7.20 4.80 -17.46
CA THR A 67 7.18 3.44 -16.91
C THR A 67 5.80 3.09 -16.34
N ALA A 68 5.14 4.03 -15.65
CA ALA A 68 3.79 3.83 -15.12
C ALA A 68 2.78 3.54 -16.23
N TYR A 69 2.85 4.26 -17.35
CA TYR A 69 1.99 3.98 -18.51
C TYR A 69 2.28 2.58 -19.08
N GLU A 70 3.54 2.25 -19.33
CA GLU A 70 3.93 0.95 -19.93
C GLU A 70 3.50 -0.25 -19.07
N VAL A 71 3.58 -0.12 -17.73
CA VAL A 71 3.13 -1.18 -16.81
C VAL A 71 1.62 -1.21 -16.68
N MET A 72 0.99 -0.06 -16.44
CA MET A 72 -0.44 -0.02 -16.11
C MET A 72 -1.34 -0.33 -17.31
N LYS A 73 -0.94 0.02 -18.55
CA LYS A 73 -1.69 -0.33 -19.77
C LYS A 73 -1.89 -1.83 -19.95
N LEU A 74 -0.96 -2.64 -19.41
CA LEU A 74 -1.03 -4.11 -19.50
C LEU A 74 -2.09 -4.70 -18.56
N PHE A 75 -2.42 -4.02 -17.48
CA PHE A 75 -3.45 -4.43 -16.51
C PHE A 75 -4.80 -3.76 -16.77
N LEU A 76 -4.80 -2.49 -17.17
CA LEU A 76 -5.98 -1.64 -17.30
C LEU A 76 -6.40 -1.52 -18.78
N THR A 77 -6.60 -2.67 -19.41
CA THR A 77 -6.76 -2.81 -20.87
C THR A 77 -8.03 -2.20 -21.45
N ASP A 78 -9.02 -1.89 -20.62
CA ASP A 78 -10.24 -1.19 -21.02
C ASP A 78 -10.12 0.35 -20.86
N PHE A 79 -8.98 0.86 -20.35
CA PHE A 79 -8.66 2.29 -20.38
C PHE A 79 -7.97 2.64 -21.70
N THR A 80 -8.34 3.78 -22.29
CA THR A 80 -7.59 4.29 -23.46
C THR A 80 -6.24 4.87 -23.04
N GLU A 81 -5.33 5.02 -23.99
CA GLU A 81 -4.03 5.65 -23.75
C GLU A 81 -4.16 7.05 -23.15
N GLU A 82 -5.08 7.87 -23.71
CA GLU A 82 -5.33 9.23 -23.24
C GLU A 82 -5.87 9.26 -21.81
N GLU A 83 -6.85 8.40 -21.50
CA GLU A 83 -7.40 8.27 -20.14
C GLU A 83 -6.31 7.91 -19.13
N LEU A 84 -5.50 6.92 -19.44
CA LEU A 84 -4.48 6.42 -18.53
C LEU A 84 -3.34 7.43 -18.34
N LYS A 85 -2.85 8.04 -19.42
CA LYS A 85 -1.84 9.10 -19.34
C LYS A 85 -2.35 10.33 -18.57
N THR A 86 -3.62 10.67 -18.71
CA THR A 86 -4.26 11.74 -17.92
C THR A 86 -4.28 11.39 -16.43
N CYS A 87 -4.67 10.18 -16.06
CA CYS A 87 -4.64 9.72 -14.67
C CYS A 87 -3.23 9.78 -14.08
N ILE A 88 -2.23 9.29 -14.82
CA ILE A 88 -0.82 9.27 -14.40
C ILE A 88 -0.29 10.69 -14.20
N THR A 89 -0.53 11.60 -15.15
CA THR A 89 -0.04 12.98 -15.07
C THR A 89 -0.63 13.75 -13.89
N ARG A 90 -1.92 13.52 -13.59
CA ARG A 90 -2.59 14.16 -12.45
C ARG A 90 -2.16 13.58 -11.10
N ALA A 91 -1.77 12.31 -11.09
CA ALA A 91 -1.36 11.61 -9.87
C ALA A 91 0.07 11.95 -9.45
N TYR A 92 1.00 11.86 -10.39
CA TYR A 92 2.44 12.01 -10.16
C TYR A 92 2.91 13.37 -10.65
N ASP A 93 2.45 14.42 -9.99
CA ASP A 93 2.72 15.83 -10.29
C ASP A 93 3.64 16.46 -9.21
N SER A 94 3.61 17.77 -9.09
CA SER A 94 4.39 18.55 -8.11
C SER A 94 4.02 18.29 -6.64
N LYS A 95 3.07 17.40 -6.35
CA LYS A 95 2.84 16.88 -4.99
C LYS A 95 3.95 15.94 -4.52
N PHE A 96 4.73 15.40 -5.45
CA PHE A 96 5.97 14.69 -5.16
C PHE A 96 7.14 15.68 -5.15
N ASP A 97 7.98 15.61 -4.14
CA ASP A 97 9.11 16.54 -3.93
C ASP A 97 10.34 16.20 -4.78
N THR A 98 10.27 15.14 -5.58
CA THR A 98 11.30 14.74 -6.55
C THR A 98 10.69 14.34 -7.90
N GLU A 99 11.37 14.69 -8.98
CA GLU A 99 10.98 14.30 -10.35
C GLU A 99 11.09 12.79 -10.58
N GLU A 100 11.94 12.12 -9.83
CA GLU A 100 12.12 10.66 -9.92
C GLU A 100 10.94 9.89 -9.30
N ILE A 101 10.10 10.52 -8.50
CA ILE A 101 8.93 9.98 -7.80
C ILE A 101 9.30 8.86 -6.79
N ALA A 102 10.15 7.93 -7.17
CA ALA A 102 10.61 6.81 -6.36
C ALA A 102 12.13 6.60 -6.54
N PRO A 103 12.97 7.52 -6.01
CA PRO A 103 14.41 7.42 -6.14
C PRO A 103 14.99 6.25 -5.34
N LEU A 104 16.23 5.88 -5.66
CA LEU A 104 17.02 4.89 -4.96
C LEU A 104 18.15 5.57 -4.18
N ALA A 105 18.21 5.34 -2.88
CA ALA A 105 19.36 5.67 -2.04
C ALA A 105 20.22 4.44 -1.81
N GLU A 106 21.53 4.60 -1.70
CA GLU A 106 22.46 3.49 -1.42
C GLU A 106 23.11 3.69 -0.05
N ALA A 107 22.98 2.71 0.84
CA ALA A 107 23.65 2.69 2.13
C ALA A 107 24.08 1.25 2.47
N GLN A 108 25.29 1.07 3.00
CA GLN A 108 25.90 -0.23 3.33
C GLN A 108 25.84 -1.26 2.18
N GLY A 109 25.95 -0.81 0.91
CA GLY A 109 25.86 -1.67 -0.26
C GLY A 109 24.47 -2.27 -0.53
N THR A 110 23.43 -1.67 0.05
CA THR A 110 22.03 -2.02 -0.12
C THR A 110 21.29 -0.82 -0.71
N TYR A 111 20.31 -1.07 -1.59
CA TYR A 111 19.52 -0.02 -2.23
C TYR A 111 18.20 0.15 -1.50
N TYR A 112 17.88 1.37 -1.10
CA TYR A 112 16.61 1.76 -0.48
C TYR A 112 15.75 2.46 -1.52
N LEU A 113 14.64 1.83 -1.88
CA LEU A 113 13.65 2.42 -2.79
C LEU A 113 12.74 3.34 -1.98
N GLU A 114 12.98 4.64 -2.09
CA GLU A 114 12.27 5.65 -1.32
C GLU A 114 10.88 5.93 -1.92
N LEU A 115 9.84 5.43 -1.27
CA LEU A 115 8.44 5.50 -1.71
C LEU A 115 7.65 6.59 -0.98
N PHE A 116 8.34 7.55 -0.36
CA PHE A 116 7.75 8.50 0.58
C PHE A 116 7.85 9.97 0.15
N HIS A 117 8.09 10.22 -1.11
CA HIS A 117 8.24 11.58 -1.66
C HIS A 117 6.90 12.26 -2.02
N GLY A 118 5.78 11.62 -1.74
CA GLY A 118 4.44 12.15 -2.00
C GLY A 118 3.88 13.02 -0.87
N ALA A 119 2.67 13.53 -1.08
CA ALA A 119 1.99 14.51 -0.22
C ALA A 119 1.82 14.10 1.26
N THR A 120 1.95 12.82 1.60
CA THR A 120 1.81 12.35 2.99
C THR A 120 3.03 11.62 3.51
N ILE A 121 4.11 11.71 2.74
CA ILE A 121 5.43 11.15 3.06
C ILE A 121 5.42 9.66 3.43
N ALA A 122 4.58 8.88 2.72
CA ALA A 122 4.51 7.42 2.85
C ALA A 122 4.15 6.76 1.51
N PHE A 123 4.55 5.49 1.31
CA PHE A 123 4.33 4.72 0.08
C PHE A 123 2.87 4.63 -0.38
N LYS A 124 1.93 4.87 0.53
CA LYS A 124 0.50 4.85 0.22
C LYS A 124 0.13 5.90 -0.82
N ASP A 125 0.89 7.00 -0.89
CA ASP A 125 0.72 8.05 -1.89
C ASP A 125 0.92 7.52 -3.32
N MET A 126 1.81 6.54 -3.51
CA MET A 126 2.09 5.96 -4.83
C MET A 126 0.84 5.37 -5.50
N ALA A 127 -0.11 4.89 -4.71
CA ALA A 127 -1.36 4.33 -5.22
C ALA A 127 -2.58 5.23 -4.93
N LEU A 128 -2.60 5.96 -3.81
CA LEU A 128 -3.74 6.80 -3.46
C LEU A 128 -3.77 8.13 -4.22
N SER A 129 -2.65 8.59 -4.78
CA SER A 129 -2.64 9.74 -5.69
C SER A 129 -3.32 9.44 -7.03
N ILE A 130 -3.24 8.22 -7.53
CA ILE A 130 -3.82 7.85 -8.83
C ILE A 130 -5.22 7.25 -8.71
N LEU A 131 -5.55 6.57 -7.62
CA LEU A 131 -6.82 5.86 -7.45
C LEU A 131 -8.04 6.74 -7.71
N PRO A 132 -8.14 8.00 -7.23
CA PRO A 132 -9.30 8.86 -7.50
C PRO A 132 -9.51 9.10 -8.99
N HIS A 133 -8.44 9.31 -9.74
CA HIS A 133 -8.49 9.53 -11.18
C HIS A 133 -8.88 8.26 -11.94
N LEU A 134 -8.39 7.10 -11.52
CA LEU A 134 -8.84 5.81 -12.07
C LEU A 134 -10.32 5.57 -11.77
N MET A 135 -10.78 5.86 -10.54
CA MET A 135 -12.18 5.67 -10.15
C MET A 135 -13.13 6.59 -10.92
N THR A 136 -12.81 7.88 -11.06
CA THR A 136 -13.65 8.83 -11.80
C THR A 136 -13.69 8.53 -13.29
N THR A 137 -12.57 8.09 -13.87
CA THR A 137 -12.52 7.60 -15.26
C THR A 137 -13.34 6.33 -15.42
N ALA A 138 -13.19 5.37 -14.49
CA ALA A 138 -13.96 4.13 -14.47
C ALA A 138 -15.47 4.40 -14.33
N ALA A 139 -15.88 5.36 -13.50
CA ALA A 139 -17.27 5.76 -13.35
C ALA A 139 -17.86 6.28 -14.68
N LYS A 140 -17.15 7.16 -15.37
CA LYS A 140 -17.54 7.67 -16.70
C LYS A 140 -17.70 6.54 -17.72
N LYS A 141 -16.75 5.60 -17.77
CA LYS A 141 -16.78 4.44 -18.69
C LYS A 141 -17.96 3.51 -18.43
N ASN A 142 -18.33 3.34 -17.18
CA ASN A 142 -19.45 2.47 -16.77
C ASN A 142 -20.78 3.24 -16.62
N HIS A 143 -20.86 4.48 -17.11
CA HIS A 143 -22.06 5.32 -17.08
C HIS A 143 -22.64 5.53 -15.68
N VAL A 144 -21.80 5.48 -14.65
CA VAL A 144 -22.17 5.78 -13.27
C VAL A 144 -22.44 7.28 -13.15
N LYS A 145 -23.63 7.65 -12.66
CA LYS A 145 -24.05 9.04 -12.50
C LYS A 145 -23.84 9.56 -11.08
N ASN A 146 -23.79 8.65 -10.12
CA ASN A 146 -23.66 8.98 -8.71
C ASN A 146 -22.25 9.47 -8.38
N GLU A 147 -22.16 10.46 -7.50
CA GLU A 147 -20.90 10.89 -6.91
C GLU A 147 -20.36 9.79 -5.98
N ILE A 148 -19.07 9.52 -6.09
CA ILE A 148 -18.43 8.43 -5.32
C ILE A 148 -18.08 8.95 -3.92
N VAL A 149 -18.61 8.29 -2.90
CA VAL A 149 -18.31 8.58 -1.49
C VAL A 149 -17.36 7.51 -0.95
N ILE A 150 -16.13 7.94 -0.65
CA ILE A 150 -15.14 7.09 0.02
C ILE A 150 -15.32 7.21 1.52
N LEU A 151 -15.49 6.05 2.16
CA LEU A 151 -15.58 5.95 3.60
C LEU A 151 -14.40 5.14 4.13
N THR A 152 -13.67 5.68 5.09
CA THR A 152 -12.52 4.95 5.66
C THR A 152 -12.39 5.19 7.16
N ALA A 153 -12.02 4.13 7.88
CA ALA A 153 -11.48 4.21 9.22
C ALA A 153 -9.96 4.14 9.17
N THR A 154 -9.28 4.91 9.98
CA THR A 154 -7.82 4.97 9.98
C THR A 154 -7.23 5.02 11.37
N SER A 155 -6.05 4.40 11.52
CA SER A 155 -5.13 4.60 12.63
C SER A 155 -4.07 5.70 12.35
N GLY A 156 -4.27 6.49 11.27
CA GLY A 156 -3.40 7.61 10.89
C GLY A 156 -3.07 7.64 9.39
N ASP A 157 -2.15 6.81 8.92
CA ASP A 157 -1.53 6.92 7.59
C ASP A 157 -2.45 6.77 6.41
N THR A 158 -3.29 5.71 6.39
CA THR A 158 -4.14 5.41 5.24
C THR A 158 -5.21 6.49 5.04
N GLY A 159 -5.80 6.97 6.14
CA GLY A 159 -6.80 8.03 6.08
C GLY A 159 -6.22 9.32 5.56
N LYS A 160 -5.03 9.72 6.03
CA LYS A 160 -4.36 10.92 5.54
C LYS A 160 -4.00 10.83 4.07
N ALA A 161 -3.43 9.70 3.63
CA ALA A 161 -3.09 9.50 2.22
C ALA A 161 -4.33 9.48 1.31
N ALA A 162 -5.44 8.89 1.78
CA ALA A 162 -6.71 8.93 1.06
C ALA A 162 -7.27 10.36 1.01
N LEU A 163 -7.27 11.10 2.12
CA LEU A 163 -7.69 12.52 2.13
C LEU A 163 -6.90 13.34 1.12
N ALA A 164 -5.57 13.24 1.13
CA ALA A 164 -4.72 13.99 0.21
C ALA A 164 -4.93 13.59 -1.26
N GLY A 165 -5.12 12.30 -1.53
CA GLY A 165 -5.35 11.79 -2.89
C GLY A 165 -6.70 12.21 -3.48
N PHE A 166 -7.77 12.21 -2.66
CA PHE A 166 -9.12 12.55 -3.09
C PHE A 166 -9.44 14.05 -2.99
N ALA A 167 -8.62 14.85 -2.31
CA ALA A 167 -8.85 16.28 -2.14
C ALA A 167 -8.98 17.00 -3.48
N GLY A 168 -10.10 17.70 -3.70
CA GLY A 168 -10.38 18.46 -4.91
C GLY A 168 -10.65 17.62 -6.17
N VAL A 169 -10.78 16.31 -6.07
CA VAL A 169 -11.13 15.46 -7.22
C VAL A 169 -12.64 15.48 -7.43
N GLU A 170 -13.06 16.10 -8.53
CA GLU A 170 -14.47 16.24 -8.93
C GLU A 170 -15.15 14.87 -9.06
N GLY A 171 -16.41 14.78 -8.59
CA GLY A 171 -17.20 13.53 -8.60
C GLY A 171 -16.86 12.58 -7.45
N THR A 172 -16.11 13.05 -6.46
CA THR A 172 -15.76 12.26 -5.27
C THR A 172 -15.96 13.04 -3.98
N LYS A 173 -16.32 12.34 -2.91
CA LYS A 173 -16.25 12.82 -1.53
C LYS A 173 -15.50 11.80 -0.69
N ILE A 174 -14.79 12.27 0.32
CA ILE A 174 -14.10 11.38 1.26
C ILE A 174 -14.41 11.76 2.70
N ILE A 175 -14.81 10.76 3.47
CA ILE A 175 -15.11 10.87 4.90
C ILE A 175 -14.19 9.92 5.67
N VAL A 176 -13.37 10.46 6.55
CA VAL A 176 -12.39 9.71 7.34
C VAL A 176 -12.77 9.76 8.80
N PHE A 177 -12.88 8.59 9.42
CA PHE A 177 -13.06 8.42 10.85
C PHE A 177 -11.75 7.96 11.51
N TYR A 178 -11.35 8.61 12.58
CA TYR A 178 -10.16 8.24 13.34
C TYR A 178 -10.44 8.25 14.86
N PRO A 179 -9.78 7.41 15.66
CA PRO A 179 -9.91 7.44 17.12
C PRO A 179 -9.27 8.72 17.67
N LYS A 180 -10.05 9.57 18.33
CA LYS A 180 -9.65 10.93 18.79
C LYS A 180 -8.37 10.92 19.60
N ASN A 181 -8.01 10.03 20.36
CA ASN A 181 -6.76 9.95 21.13
C ASN A 181 -5.90 8.73 20.74
N GLY A 182 -6.13 8.16 19.55
CA GLY A 182 -5.51 6.93 19.11
C GLY A 182 -4.54 7.09 17.93
N VAL A 183 -4.14 8.33 17.62
CA VAL A 183 -3.17 8.65 16.54
C VAL A 183 -2.13 9.62 17.10
N SER A 184 -0.94 9.70 16.47
CA SER A 184 0.08 10.67 16.90
C SER A 184 -0.37 12.11 16.64
N PRO A 185 0.15 13.10 17.39
CA PRO A 185 -0.18 14.52 17.19
C PRO A 185 0.08 15.00 15.76
N ILE A 186 1.17 14.56 15.14
CA ILE A 186 1.50 14.87 13.74
C ILE A 186 0.46 14.27 12.79
N GLN A 187 0.11 13.01 12.96
CA GLN A 187 -0.90 12.34 12.12
C GLN A 187 -2.29 13.00 12.28
N GLU A 188 -2.71 13.30 13.51
CA GLU A 188 -3.96 14.02 13.74
C GLU A 188 -3.94 15.37 13.03
N LYS A 189 -2.88 16.15 13.23
CA LYS A 189 -2.76 17.47 12.64
C LYS A 189 -2.77 17.41 11.11
N GLN A 190 -2.10 16.44 10.51
CA GLN A 190 -2.17 16.20 9.06
C GLN A 190 -3.60 15.97 8.56
N MET A 191 -4.45 15.28 9.32
CA MET A 191 -5.85 15.03 8.93
C MET A 191 -6.75 16.25 9.16
N VAL A 192 -6.71 16.84 10.37
CA VAL A 192 -7.63 17.93 10.73
C VAL A 192 -7.34 19.26 10.04
N THR A 193 -6.19 19.39 9.40
CA THR A 193 -5.80 20.55 8.59
C THR A 193 -5.94 20.33 7.08
N GLN A 194 -6.38 19.12 6.64
CA GLN A 194 -6.50 18.78 5.23
C GLN A 194 -7.50 19.70 4.51
N LYS A 195 -7.04 20.39 3.48
CA LYS A 195 -7.87 21.24 2.62
C LYS A 195 -8.60 20.40 1.56
N GLY A 196 -9.74 20.91 1.10
CA GLY A 196 -10.56 20.31 0.04
C GLY A 196 -12.04 20.34 0.40
N ASP A 197 -12.89 20.91 -0.47
CA ASP A 197 -14.32 21.06 -0.24
C ASP A 197 -15.06 19.71 -0.20
N ASN A 198 -14.42 18.66 -0.70
CA ASN A 198 -14.93 17.29 -0.75
C ASN A 198 -14.34 16.38 0.33
N THR A 199 -13.58 16.94 1.29
CA THR A 199 -12.91 16.17 2.36
C THR A 199 -13.58 16.40 3.72
N PHE A 200 -13.82 15.33 4.48
CA PHE A 200 -14.44 15.37 5.79
C PHE A 200 -13.67 14.47 6.76
N VAL A 201 -13.41 14.98 7.96
CA VAL A 201 -12.67 14.25 9.01
C VAL A 201 -13.46 14.30 10.30
N VAL A 202 -13.59 13.15 10.96
CA VAL A 202 -14.34 13.00 12.20
C VAL A 202 -13.52 12.21 13.22
N GLY A 203 -13.25 12.82 14.37
CA GLY A 203 -12.72 12.13 15.55
C GLY A 203 -13.83 11.34 16.23
N ILE A 204 -13.64 10.04 16.46
CA ILE A 204 -14.61 9.24 17.20
C ILE A 204 -14.18 9.07 18.67
N HIS A 205 -15.14 9.06 19.58
CA HIS A 205 -14.94 8.65 20.96
C HIS A 205 -14.96 7.12 21.05
N GLY A 206 -13.78 6.51 20.81
CA GLY A 206 -13.57 5.07 20.73
C GLY A 206 -12.16 4.75 20.27
N ASN A 207 -11.92 3.47 20.00
CA ASN A 207 -10.64 2.98 19.46
C ASN A 207 -10.74 2.74 17.94
N PHE A 208 -9.64 2.24 17.35
CA PHE A 208 -9.59 1.97 15.91
C PHE A 208 -10.55 0.85 15.47
N ASP A 209 -10.77 -0.17 16.31
CA ASP A 209 -11.71 -1.25 16.03
C ASP A 209 -13.16 -0.74 16.04
N ASP A 210 -13.47 0.21 16.91
CA ASP A 210 -14.77 0.90 16.92
C ASP A 210 -15.00 1.65 15.60
N ALA A 211 -13.98 2.39 15.13
CA ALA A 211 -14.03 3.09 13.85
C ALA A 211 -14.25 2.14 12.67
N GLN A 212 -13.47 1.05 12.60
CA GLN A 212 -13.61 0.03 11.56
C GLN A 212 -14.98 -0.64 11.57
N THR A 213 -15.46 -1.00 12.77
CA THR A 213 -16.77 -1.63 12.94
C THR A 213 -17.89 -0.70 12.51
N GLY A 214 -17.78 0.59 12.86
CA GLY A 214 -18.72 1.63 12.42
C GLY A 214 -18.77 1.75 10.90
N VAL A 215 -17.63 1.86 10.24
CA VAL A 215 -17.55 1.93 8.77
C VAL A 215 -18.12 0.67 8.11
N LYS A 216 -17.79 -0.54 8.60
CA LYS A 216 -18.36 -1.79 8.08
C LYS A 216 -19.89 -1.83 8.24
N ARG A 217 -20.41 -1.33 9.36
CA ARG A 217 -21.86 -1.26 9.62
C ARG A 217 -22.55 -0.32 8.64
N ILE A 218 -21.96 0.84 8.35
CA ILE A 218 -22.47 1.81 7.36
C ILE A 218 -22.48 1.19 5.96
N PHE A 219 -21.43 0.48 5.55
CA PHE A 219 -21.41 -0.22 4.25
C PHE A 219 -22.46 -1.34 4.13
N ALA A 220 -22.81 -1.97 5.24
CA ALA A 220 -23.82 -3.05 5.28
C ALA A 220 -25.27 -2.53 5.39
N ASP A 221 -25.47 -1.24 5.64
CA ASP A 221 -26.79 -0.62 5.80
C ASP A 221 -27.44 -0.36 4.44
N ARG A 222 -28.39 -1.23 4.07
CA ARG A 222 -29.10 -1.16 2.80
C ARG A 222 -30.04 0.05 2.71
N GLU A 223 -30.70 0.43 3.81
CA GLU A 223 -31.60 1.56 3.83
C GLU A 223 -30.82 2.87 3.58
N LEU A 224 -29.66 3.00 4.22
CA LEU A 224 -28.77 4.13 3.99
C LEU A 224 -28.23 4.13 2.56
N ALA A 225 -27.82 2.97 2.03
CA ALA A 225 -27.33 2.85 0.65
C ALA A 225 -28.40 3.28 -0.37
N GLU A 226 -29.66 2.84 -0.20
CA GLU A 226 -30.77 3.26 -1.07
C GLU A 226 -31.10 4.76 -0.93
N LYS A 227 -31.00 5.31 0.27
CA LYS A 227 -31.19 6.75 0.52
C LYS A 227 -30.14 7.57 -0.20
N LEU A 228 -28.87 7.15 -0.13
CA LEU A 228 -27.74 7.78 -0.83
C LEU A 228 -27.89 7.68 -2.34
N ASP A 229 -28.25 6.51 -2.86
CA ASP A 229 -28.48 6.31 -4.31
C ASP A 229 -29.52 7.28 -4.87
N ARG A 230 -30.67 7.42 -4.16
CA ARG A 230 -31.71 8.41 -4.53
C ARG A 230 -31.22 9.85 -4.47
N ALA A 231 -30.24 10.15 -3.64
CA ALA A 231 -29.61 11.47 -3.51
C ALA A 231 -28.45 11.68 -4.50
N GLY A 232 -28.13 10.68 -5.34
CA GLY A 232 -27.04 10.76 -6.31
C GLY A 232 -25.67 10.42 -5.77
N PHE A 233 -25.58 9.65 -4.68
CA PHE A 233 -24.33 9.19 -4.09
C PHE A 233 -24.23 7.67 -4.11
N GLN A 234 -23.00 7.17 -4.17
CA GLN A 234 -22.71 5.74 -3.94
C GLN A 234 -21.44 5.55 -3.15
N PHE A 235 -21.44 4.59 -2.24
CA PHE A 235 -20.22 4.21 -1.52
C PHE A 235 -19.24 3.47 -2.41
N SER A 236 -17.95 3.73 -2.18
CA SER A 236 -16.84 2.92 -2.69
C SER A 236 -15.71 2.86 -1.68
N SER A 237 -14.75 1.97 -1.89
CA SER A 237 -13.66 1.73 -0.97
C SER A 237 -12.30 2.05 -1.59
N ALA A 238 -11.52 2.85 -0.87
CA ALA A 238 -10.12 3.10 -1.17
C ALA A 238 -9.16 2.19 -0.37
N ASN A 239 -9.64 1.09 0.17
CA ASN A 239 -8.84 0.14 0.95
C ASN A 239 -7.74 -0.54 0.11
N SER A 240 -6.73 -1.09 0.77
CA SER A 240 -5.59 -1.76 0.11
C SER A 240 -5.98 -2.97 -0.75
N ILE A 241 -7.18 -3.53 -0.53
CA ILE A 241 -7.73 -4.64 -1.31
C ILE A 241 -8.23 -4.24 -2.70
N ASN A 242 -8.51 -2.96 -2.95
CA ASN A 242 -8.90 -2.49 -4.27
C ASN A 242 -7.76 -2.73 -5.27
N ILE A 243 -8.07 -3.35 -6.42
CA ILE A 243 -7.07 -3.63 -7.46
C ILE A 243 -6.43 -2.35 -8.02
N GLY A 244 -7.17 -1.24 -8.03
CA GLY A 244 -6.66 0.08 -8.41
C GLY A 244 -5.60 0.63 -7.44
N ARG A 245 -5.41 -0.02 -6.27
CA ARG A 245 -4.29 0.26 -5.36
C ARG A 245 -3.13 -0.72 -5.53
N LEU A 246 -3.37 -1.92 -6.02
CA LEU A 246 -2.31 -2.91 -6.24
C LEU A 246 -1.52 -2.60 -7.51
N VAL A 247 -2.20 -2.38 -8.63
CA VAL A 247 -1.56 -2.20 -9.94
C VAL A 247 -0.55 -1.05 -9.97
N PRO A 248 -0.82 0.15 -9.42
CA PRO A 248 0.18 1.23 -9.40
C PRO A 248 1.45 0.88 -8.61
N GLN A 249 1.38 -0.05 -7.66
CA GLN A 249 2.54 -0.46 -6.87
C GLN A 249 3.50 -1.38 -7.66
N VAL A 250 3.04 -2.03 -8.71
CA VAL A 250 3.92 -2.83 -9.59
C VAL A 250 4.93 -1.92 -10.29
N VAL A 251 4.52 -0.69 -10.62
CA VAL A 251 5.31 0.29 -11.37
C VAL A 251 6.66 0.56 -10.73
N TYR A 252 6.69 0.84 -9.42
CA TYR A 252 7.94 1.25 -8.78
C TYR A 252 8.97 0.11 -8.65
N TYR A 253 8.56 -1.15 -8.70
CA TYR A 253 9.50 -2.27 -8.75
C TYR A 253 10.11 -2.46 -10.16
N VAL A 254 9.31 -2.27 -11.20
CA VAL A 254 9.80 -2.25 -12.57
C VAL A 254 10.76 -1.07 -12.76
N TYR A 255 10.37 0.12 -12.30
CA TYR A 255 11.18 1.33 -12.36
C TYR A 255 12.49 1.18 -11.57
N ALA A 256 12.46 0.64 -10.36
CA ALA A 256 13.66 0.44 -9.53
C ALA A 256 14.69 -0.47 -10.23
N TYR A 257 14.25 -1.58 -10.81
CA TYR A 257 15.18 -2.44 -11.55
C TYR A 257 15.74 -1.74 -12.80
N ALA A 258 14.90 -1.08 -13.58
CA ALA A 258 15.30 -0.32 -14.76
C ALA A 258 16.31 0.80 -14.40
N LYS A 259 16.11 1.47 -13.27
CA LYS A 259 17.02 2.50 -12.74
C LYS A 259 18.38 1.91 -12.36
N LEU A 260 18.40 0.79 -11.61
CA LEU A 260 19.63 0.08 -11.26
C LEU A 260 20.43 -0.36 -12.51
N LEU A 261 19.72 -0.81 -13.55
CA LEU A 261 20.33 -1.16 -14.83
C LEU A 261 20.94 0.06 -15.51
N LYS A 262 20.20 1.17 -15.60
CA LYS A 262 20.68 2.43 -16.19
C LYS A 262 21.96 2.95 -15.50
N GLU A 263 22.00 2.85 -14.18
CA GLU A 263 23.13 3.30 -13.37
C GLU A 263 24.32 2.30 -13.36
N GLY A 264 24.21 1.17 -14.08
CA GLY A 264 25.23 0.13 -14.11
C GLY A 264 25.41 -0.60 -12.76
N LYS A 265 24.44 -0.49 -11.86
CA LYS A 265 24.45 -1.15 -10.57
C LYS A 265 24.13 -2.65 -10.69
N VAL A 266 23.39 -3.05 -11.71
CA VAL A 266 23.11 -4.43 -12.09
C VAL A 266 23.39 -4.63 -13.58
N ALA A 267 23.83 -5.83 -13.96
CA ALA A 267 23.93 -6.22 -15.37
C ALA A 267 22.55 -6.63 -15.91
N SER A 268 22.39 -6.61 -17.24
CA SER A 268 21.18 -7.12 -17.88
C SER A 268 20.87 -8.55 -17.46
N GLY A 269 19.66 -8.78 -16.95
CA GLY A 269 19.21 -10.07 -16.45
C GLY A 269 19.81 -10.50 -15.10
N GLU A 270 20.69 -9.69 -14.49
CA GLU A 270 21.19 -9.94 -13.12
C GLU A 270 20.02 -9.87 -12.12
N LYS A 271 19.85 -10.94 -11.36
CA LYS A 271 18.73 -11.00 -10.40
C LYS A 271 19.02 -10.16 -9.15
N ILE A 272 17.96 -9.56 -8.61
CA ILE A 272 17.99 -8.85 -7.33
C ILE A 272 17.06 -9.51 -6.32
N ASN A 273 17.30 -9.30 -5.03
CA ASN A 273 16.31 -9.55 -4.00
C ASN A 273 15.49 -8.28 -3.71
N VAL A 274 14.27 -8.45 -3.24
CA VAL A 274 13.43 -7.35 -2.78
C VAL A 274 12.98 -7.65 -1.35
N THR A 275 13.25 -6.73 -0.43
CA THR A 275 12.79 -6.80 0.97
C THR A 275 11.71 -5.77 1.21
N VAL A 276 10.59 -6.20 1.80
CA VAL A 276 9.42 -5.35 1.97
C VAL A 276 8.93 -5.41 3.42
N PRO A 277 8.84 -4.26 4.12
CA PRO A 277 8.13 -4.20 5.40
C PRO A 277 6.65 -4.45 5.14
N THR A 278 6.12 -5.53 5.71
CA THR A 278 4.85 -6.10 5.24
C THR A 278 3.78 -6.12 6.33
N GLY A 279 2.66 -5.42 6.07
CA GLY A 279 1.41 -5.54 6.80
C GLY A 279 0.34 -6.23 5.94
N ASN A 280 -0.50 -5.46 5.23
CA ASN A 280 -1.61 -5.97 4.41
C ASN A 280 -1.20 -6.65 3.10
N PHE A 281 0.06 -6.98 2.91
CA PHE A 281 0.62 -7.75 1.80
C PHE A 281 0.55 -7.09 0.40
N GLY A 282 -0.06 -5.92 0.25
CA GLY A 282 -0.22 -5.28 -1.06
C GLY A 282 1.10 -4.94 -1.73
N ASN A 283 2.03 -4.36 -1.00
CA ASN A 283 3.33 -3.92 -1.50
C ASN A 283 4.19 -5.11 -1.99
N ILE A 284 4.38 -6.15 -1.17
CA ILE A 284 5.18 -7.32 -1.57
C ILE A 284 4.48 -8.14 -2.68
N LEU A 285 3.15 -8.16 -2.72
CA LEU A 285 2.39 -8.78 -3.82
C LEU A 285 2.63 -8.04 -5.14
N ALA A 286 2.76 -6.71 -5.10
CA ALA A 286 3.13 -5.93 -6.29
C ALA A 286 4.55 -6.28 -6.78
N ALA A 287 5.51 -6.51 -5.88
CA ALA A 287 6.83 -7.03 -6.23
C ALA A 287 6.75 -8.45 -6.84
N TYR A 288 5.88 -9.30 -6.31
CA TYR A 288 5.61 -10.61 -6.90
C TYR A 288 5.01 -10.49 -8.31
N PHE A 289 4.08 -9.58 -8.53
CA PHE A 289 3.54 -9.31 -9.87
C PHE A 289 4.64 -8.82 -10.82
N ALA A 290 5.49 -7.89 -10.39
CA ALA A 290 6.64 -7.43 -11.19
C ALA A 290 7.56 -8.59 -11.58
N LYS A 291 7.85 -9.52 -10.65
CA LYS A 291 8.60 -10.75 -10.93
C LYS A 291 7.91 -11.61 -11.98
N GLN A 292 6.60 -11.83 -11.86
CA GLN A 292 5.83 -12.63 -12.83
C GLN A 292 5.75 -11.94 -14.21
N MET A 293 5.82 -10.61 -14.27
CA MET A 293 5.90 -9.84 -15.51
C MET A 293 7.27 -9.95 -16.19
N GLY A 294 8.29 -10.50 -15.54
CA GLY A 294 9.61 -10.72 -16.10
C GLY A 294 10.72 -9.86 -15.50
N VAL A 295 10.46 -9.05 -14.48
CA VAL A 295 11.53 -8.36 -13.75
C VAL A 295 12.43 -9.39 -13.06
N PRO A 296 13.77 -9.31 -13.21
CA PRO A 296 14.70 -10.29 -12.66
C PRO A 296 14.80 -10.20 -11.13
N ILE A 297 13.78 -10.69 -10.43
CA ILE A 297 13.74 -10.78 -8.97
C ILE A 297 14.03 -12.23 -8.54
N ALA A 298 15.02 -12.44 -7.68
CA ALA A 298 15.35 -13.76 -7.13
C ALA A 298 14.43 -14.11 -5.97
N LYS A 299 14.51 -13.35 -4.88
CA LYS A 299 13.75 -13.54 -3.64
C LYS A 299 12.91 -12.33 -3.26
N LEU A 300 11.77 -12.61 -2.67
CA LEU A 300 10.88 -11.66 -2.01
C LEU A 300 10.96 -11.89 -0.50
N ILE A 301 11.58 -10.98 0.21
CA ILE A 301 11.81 -11.08 1.64
C ILE A 301 10.69 -10.33 2.36
N CYS A 302 9.77 -11.08 2.95
CA CYS A 302 8.64 -10.56 3.71
C CYS A 302 9.08 -10.27 5.14
N ALA A 303 9.20 -9.00 5.49
CA ALA A 303 9.61 -8.56 6.81
C ALA A 303 8.38 -8.25 7.68
N SER A 304 8.31 -8.87 8.86
CA SER A 304 7.30 -8.62 9.89
C SER A 304 7.94 -7.90 11.08
N ASN A 305 7.13 -7.13 11.83
CA ASN A 305 7.47 -6.70 13.18
C ASN A 305 7.08 -7.80 14.20
N GLU A 306 6.91 -7.46 15.47
CA GLU A 306 6.53 -8.43 16.52
C GLU A 306 5.16 -9.09 16.27
N ASN A 307 4.28 -8.46 15.47
CA ASN A 307 3.07 -9.09 14.94
C ASN A 307 3.43 -10.02 13.77
N LYS A 308 4.14 -11.09 14.06
CA LYS A 308 4.82 -11.95 13.10
C LYS A 308 3.97 -13.04 12.46
N VAL A 309 2.69 -12.78 12.21
CA VAL A 309 1.77 -13.77 11.60
C VAL A 309 2.25 -14.23 10.23
N LEU A 310 2.79 -13.33 9.41
CA LEU A 310 3.34 -13.66 8.09
C LEU A 310 4.65 -14.45 8.18
N PHE A 311 5.54 -14.10 9.10
CA PHE A 311 6.75 -14.88 9.36
C PHE A 311 6.41 -16.34 9.69
N ASP A 312 5.50 -16.56 10.63
CA ASP A 312 5.08 -17.92 11.03
C ASP A 312 4.42 -18.65 9.86
N PHE A 313 3.58 -17.97 9.07
CA PHE A 313 2.97 -18.52 7.86
C PHE A 313 4.00 -19.01 6.84
N PHE A 314 4.97 -18.18 6.47
CA PHE A 314 6.00 -18.57 5.50
C PHE A 314 6.91 -19.69 5.99
N ARG A 315 7.12 -19.81 7.30
CA ARG A 315 7.93 -20.88 7.90
C ARG A 315 7.16 -22.21 8.03
N THR A 316 5.88 -22.16 8.35
CA THR A 316 5.11 -23.36 8.72
C THR A 316 4.07 -23.78 7.68
N GLY A 317 3.58 -22.87 6.85
CA GLY A 317 2.39 -23.07 6.02
C GLY A 317 1.07 -22.91 6.78
N THR A 318 1.12 -22.51 8.05
CA THR A 318 -0.04 -22.26 8.89
C THR A 318 -0.23 -20.76 9.10
N TYR A 319 -1.39 -20.26 8.73
CA TYR A 319 -1.80 -18.90 9.08
C TYR A 319 -2.71 -18.94 10.30
N ASP A 320 -2.36 -18.23 11.36
CA ASP A 320 -3.12 -18.20 12.61
C ASP A 320 -3.20 -16.77 13.16
N LYS A 321 -4.42 -16.21 13.19
CA LYS A 321 -4.70 -14.87 13.75
C LYS A 321 -4.99 -14.89 15.26
N ASN A 322 -5.14 -16.09 15.87
CA ASN A 322 -5.47 -16.26 17.29
C ASN A 322 -4.21 -16.04 18.15
N ARG A 323 -3.77 -14.83 18.22
CA ARG A 323 -2.58 -14.39 18.95
C ARG A 323 -2.79 -13.02 19.58
N GLU A 324 -1.93 -12.68 20.52
CA GLU A 324 -1.91 -11.35 21.11
C GLU A 324 -1.52 -10.30 20.06
N PHE A 325 -2.19 -9.18 20.08
CA PHE A 325 -1.87 -8.02 19.24
C PHE A 325 -0.89 -7.11 19.98
N VAL A 326 0.22 -6.79 19.35
CA VAL A 326 1.29 -5.96 19.91
C VAL A 326 1.29 -4.60 19.23
N LEU A 327 1.23 -3.51 19.99
CA LEU A 327 1.45 -2.17 19.49
C LEU A 327 2.96 -1.92 19.38
N THR A 328 3.42 -1.54 18.18
CA THR A 328 4.84 -1.32 17.89
C THR A 328 5.10 0.09 17.36
N SER A 329 6.38 0.43 17.20
CA SER A 329 6.82 1.67 16.56
C SER A 329 6.60 1.68 15.03
N SER A 330 6.22 0.54 14.43
CA SER A 330 5.91 0.40 13.01
C SER A 330 4.42 0.07 12.76
N PRO A 331 3.49 0.99 13.09
CA PRO A 331 2.06 0.71 13.23
C PRO A 331 1.38 0.26 11.93
N SER A 332 1.91 0.57 10.75
CA SER A 332 1.33 0.09 9.48
C SER A 332 1.52 -1.43 9.28
N MET A 333 2.38 -2.05 10.09
CA MET A 333 2.64 -3.49 10.11
C MET A 333 1.93 -4.20 11.28
N ASP A 334 1.26 -3.48 12.17
CA ASP A 334 0.51 -4.03 13.30
C ASP A 334 -0.79 -4.63 12.79
N ILE A 335 -0.73 -5.89 12.37
CA ILE A 335 -1.88 -6.62 11.80
C ILE A 335 -1.90 -8.07 12.31
N LEU A 336 -3.12 -8.61 12.43
CA LEU A 336 -3.35 -10.04 12.62
C LEU A 336 -3.93 -10.70 11.36
N ILE A 337 -4.54 -9.91 10.47
CA ILE A 337 -5.06 -10.36 9.18
C ILE A 337 -4.40 -9.56 8.06
N SER A 338 -3.63 -10.26 7.22
CA SER A 338 -2.96 -9.69 6.05
C SER A 338 -3.85 -9.86 4.82
N SER A 339 -4.63 -8.82 4.49
CA SER A 339 -5.77 -8.92 3.59
C SER A 339 -5.42 -9.32 2.15
N ASN A 340 -4.32 -8.80 1.58
CA ASN A 340 -3.94 -9.13 0.19
C ASN A 340 -3.22 -10.47 0.06
N LEU A 341 -2.86 -11.13 1.18
CA LEU A 341 -2.29 -12.46 1.14
C LEU A 341 -3.27 -13.46 0.46
N GLU A 342 -4.56 -13.23 0.57
CA GLU A 342 -5.58 -14.01 -0.11
C GLU A 342 -5.33 -14.15 -1.62
N ARG A 343 -4.84 -13.08 -2.28
CA ARG A 343 -4.48 -13.15 -3.70
C ARG A 343 -3.33 -14.12 -3.96
N LEU A 344 -2.30 -14.11 -3.11
CA LEU A 344 -1.21 -15.07 -3.22
C LEU A 344 -1.71 -16.50 -2.95
N ILE A 345 -2.53 -16.71 -1.90
CA ILE A 345 -3.11 -18.01 -1.60
C ILE A 345 -3.91 -18.57 -2.77
N TYR A 346 -4.72 -17.73 -3.42
CA TYR A 346 -5.47 -18.10 -4.61
C TYR A 346 -4.52 -18.53 -5.76
N LEU A 347 -3.47 -17.78 -6.04
CA LEU A 347 -2.51 -18.08 -7.11
C LEU A 347 -1.75 -19.38 -6.84
N ILE A 348 -1.23 -19.59 -5.63
CA ILE A 348 -0.50 -20.80 -5.27
C ILE A 348 -1.42 -22.04 -5.08
N ALA A 349 -2.72 -21.83 -4.93
CA ALA A 349 -3.72 -22.91 -4.96
C ALA A 349 -4.01 -23.41 -6.38
N GLY A 350 -3.30 -22.89 -7.40
CA GLY A 350 -3.55 -23.19 -8.80
C GLY A 350 -4.78 -22.47 -9.35
N GLU A 351 -5.10 -21.31 -8.80
CA GLU A 351 -6.26 -20.46 -9.14
C GLU A 351 -7.61 -21.16 -8.85
N ASP A 352 -7.61 -22.07 -7.89
CA ASP A 352 -8.82 -22.76 -7.42
C ASP A 352 -9.58 -21.87 -6.42
N ALA A 353 -10.63 -21.20 -6.93
CA ALA A 353 -11.47 -20.32 -6.13
C ALA A 353 -12.19 -21.03 -4.98
N GLN A 354 -12.59 -22.29 -5.16
CA GLN A 354 -13.30 -23.06 -4.11
C GLN A 354 -12.34 -23.44 -2.99
N LYS A 355 -11.10 -23.85 -3.33
CA LYS A 355 -10.06 -24.14 -2.36
C LYS A 355 -9.70 -22.90 -1.56
N ASN A 356 -9.52 -21.77 -2.23
CA ASN A 356 -9.25 -20.49 -1.57
C ASN A 356 -10.42 -20.06 -0.67
N ALA A 357 -11.66 -20.15 -1.12
CA ALA A 357 -12.85 -19.81 -0.32
C ALA A 357 -12.90 -20.60 0.99
N LYS A 358 -12.65 -21.91 0.95
CA LYS A 358 -12.60 -22.76 2.16
C LYS A 358 -11.50 -22.32 3.15
N LEU A 359 -10.34 -21.93 2.67
CA LEU A 359 -9.26 -21.40 3.53
C LEU A 359 -9.68 -20.08 4.19
N MET A 360 -10.34 -19.19 3.44
CA MET A 360 -10.85 -17.93 3.98
C MET A 360 -12.03 -18.13 4.95
N GLU A 361 -12.91 -19.09 4.70
CA GLU A 361 -13.95 -19.52 5.66
C GLU A 361 -13.34 -20.02 6.96
N SER A 362 -12.29 -20.86 6.89
CA SER A 362 -11.56 -21.34 8.07
C SER A 362 -10.94 -20.18 8.85
N LEU A 363 -10.31 -19.20 8.17
CA LEU A 363 -9.77 -17.99 8.80
C LEU A 363 -10.84 -17.17 9.52
N ASN A 364 -12.03 -17.05 8.91
CA ASN A 364 -13.14 -16.31 9.51
C ASN A 364 -13.79 -17.05 10.68
N GLY A 365 -13.88 -18.38 10.61
CA GLY A 365 -14.50 -19.23 11.61
C GLY A 365 -13.55 -19.54 12.78
N SER A 366 -12.56 -20.42 12.55
CA SER A 366 -11.60 -20.88 13.57
C SER A 366 -10.44 -19.91 13.83
N GLY A 367 -10.23 -18.94 12.95
CA GLY A 367 -9.12 -17.99 13.03
C GLY A 367 -7.82 -18.47 12.40
N SER A 368 -7.81 -19.66 11.81
CA SER A 368 -6.59 -20.23 11.22
C SER A 368 -6.87 -21.10 9.99
N TYR A 369 -5.84 -21.31 9.17
CA TYR A 369 -5.84 -22.30 8.10
C TYR A 369 -4.43 -22.85 7.87
N VAL A 370 -4.37 -24.02 7.22
CA VAL A 370 -3.11 -24.66 6.80
C VAL A 370 -3.16 -24.87 5.29
N ILE A 371 -2.11 -24.47 4.58
CA ILE A 371 -1.96 -24.71 3.14
C ILE A 371 -1.40 -26.12 2.88
N THR A 372 -1.63 -26.66 1.67
CA THR A 372 -1.09 -27.96 1.28
C THR A 372 0.42 -27.90 1.02
N GLU A 373 1.09 -29.05 0.99
CA GLU A 373 2.53 -29.12 0.68
C GLU A 373 2.84 -28.60 -0.72
N GLU A 374 1.98 -28.82 -1.72
CA GLU A 374 2.14 -28.24 -3.07
C GLU A 374 2.09 -26.72 -3.03
N MET A 375 1.14 -26.16 -2.29
CA MET A 375 1.05 -24.70 -2.10
C MET A 375 2.28 -24.16 -1.36
N LYS A 376 2.79 -24.90 -0.37
CA LYS A 376 4.00 -24.51 0.35
C LYS A 376 5.24 -24.51 -0.55
N GLN A 377 5.36 -25.49 -1.45
CA GLN A 377 6.43 -25.50 -2.45
C GLN A 377 6.34 -24.31 -3.40
N ALA A 378 5.13 -23.88 -3.77
CA ALA A 378 4.91 -22.70 -4.61
C ALA A 378 5.29 -21.37 -3.92
N LEU A 379 5.51 -21.35 -2.61
CA LEU A 379 6.06 -20.21 -1.87
C LEU A 379 7.58 -20.08 -1.98
N GLY A 380 8.26 -20.88 -2.78
CA GLY A 380 9.72 -20.91 -2.91
C GLY A 380 10.37 -19.58 -3.27
N ASP A 381 9.64 -18.65 -3.85
CA ASP A 381 10.10 -17.29 -4.14
C ASP A 381 10.15 -16.38 -2.91
N PHE A 382 9.47 -16.75 -1.83
CA PHE A 382 9.36 -15.95 -0.62
C PHE A 382 10.29 -16.44 0.49
N TYR A 383 10.70 -15.51 1.33
CA TYR A 383 11.35 -15.75 2.62
C TYR A 383 10.63 -14.89 3.67
N GLY A 384 10.23 -15.49 4.78
CA GLY A 384 9.65 -14.78 5.93
C GLY A 384 10.69 -14.53 7.01
N GLY A 385 10.80 -13.29 7.48
CA GLY A 385 11.59 -12.89 8.62
C GLY A 385 10.85 -11.92 9.54
N TYR A 386 11.34 -11.70 10.76
CA TYR A 386 10.78 -10.69 11.66
C TYR A 386 11.88 -9.98 12.45
N SER A 387 11.57 -8.77 12.92
CA SER A 387 12.40 -7.96 13.80
C SER A 387 11.64 -7.59 15.06
N THR A 388 12.33 -7.61 16.20
CA THR A 388 11.82 -7.06 17.46
C THR A 388 11.95 -5.54 17.48
N GLU A 389 11.28 -4.85 18.43
CA GLU A 389 11.44 -3.40 18.63
C GLU A 389 12.89 -3.02 18.92
N ALA A 390 13.57 -3.80 19.75
CA ALA A 390 14.98 -3.55 20.09
C ALA A 390 15.90 -3.65 18.85
N GLU A 391 15.72 -4.66 18.01
CA GLU A 391 16.48 -4.83 16.77
C GLU A 391 16.14 -3.74 15.75
N THR A 392 14.89 -3.30 15.71
CA THR A 392 14.44 -2.21 14.85
C THR A 392 15.11 -0.89 15.23
N PHE A 393 15.14 -0.54 16.50
CA PHE A 393 15.81 0.67 17.01
C PHE A 393 17.33 0.60 16.85
N ASP A 394 17.92 -0.55 17.12
CA ASP A 394 19.35 -0.78 16.89
C ASP A 394 19.74 -0.57 15.42
N LYS A 395 18.88 -1.04 14.49
CA LYS A 395 19.13 -0.85 13.05
C LYS A 395 19.05 0.61 12.61
N ILE A 396 18.11 1.40 13.14
CA ILE A 396 18.07 2.85 12.89
C ILE A 396 19.37 3.50 13.34
N ARG A 397 19.79 3.23 14.59
CA ARG A 397 20.98 3.81 15.18
C ARG A 397 22.24 3.44 14.41
N THR A 398 22.46 2.14 14.18
CA THR A 398 23.69 1.64 13.55
C THR A 398 23.82 2.10 12.10
N LEU A 399 22.73 2.11 11.33
CA LEU A 399 22.76 2.61 9.95
C LEU A 399 23.08 4.11 9.91
N TYR A 400 22.47 4.90 10.80
CA TYR A 400 22.78 6.32 10.92
C TYR A 400 24.24 6.56 11.33
N GLU A 401 24.75 5.89 12.37
CA GLU A 401 26.11 6.05 12.86
C GLU A 401 27.17 5.70 11.78
N GLU A 402 26.90 4.67 10.98
CA GLU A 402 27.85 4.20 9.98
C GLU A 402 27.81 4.98 8.66
N THR A 403 26.64 5.52 8.28
CA THR A 403 26.43 6.09 6.94
C THR A 403 25.86 7.50 6.93
N GLY A 404 25.30 7.98 8.04
CA GLY A 404 24.50 9.20 8.10
C GLY A 404 23.08 9.07 7.50
N TYR A 405 22.75 7.93 6.91
CA TYR A 405 21.42 7.70 6.31
C TYR A 405 20.40 7.33 7.39
N VAL A 406 19.32 8.10 7.47
CA VAL A 406 18.25 7.90 8.46
C VAL A 406 17.06 7.23 7.80
N ILE A 407 16.59 6.15 8.38
CA ILE A 407 15.42 5.40 7.93
C ILE A 407 14.29 5.45 8.97
N ASP A 408 13.06 5.28 8.52
CA ASP A 408 11.89 5.14 9.41
C ASP A 408 11.82 3.74 10.06
N THR A 409 10.94 3.60 11.03
CA THR A 409 10.78 2.35 11.80
C THR A 409 10.35 1.16 10.94
N HIS A 410 9.51 1.35 9.92
CA HIS A 410 9.10 0.27 9.01
C HIS A 410 10.25 -0.20 8.12
N THR A 411 10.97 0.74 7.53
CA THR A 411 12.18 0.46 6.74
C THR A 411 13.25 -0.23 7.60
N ALA A 412 13.36 0.16 8.87
CA ALA A 412 14.28 -0.46 9.81
C ALA A 412 13.95 -1.93 10.10
N VAL A 413 12.66 -2.27 10.26
CA VAL A 413 12.22 -3.67 10.36
C VAL A 413 12.68 -4.46 9.13
N ALA A 414 12.46 -3.93 7.92
CA ALA A 414 12.87 -4.60 6.69
C ALA A 414 14.39 -4.75 6.58
N SER A 415 15.14 -3.72 6.96
CA SER A 415 16.59 -3.72 6.92
C SER A 415 17.20 -4.71 7.93
N ALA A 416 16.67 -4.78 9.16
CA ALA A 416 17.09 -5.74 10.17
C ALA A 416 16.77 -7.19 9.74
N VAL A 417 15.60 -7.43 9.15
CA VAL A 417 15.23 -8.74 8.58
C VAL A 417 16.16 -9.13 7.44
N TYR A 418 16.55 -8.19 6.59
CA TYR A 418 17.50 -8.45 5.51
C TYR A 418 18.88 -8.83 6.04
N ASP A 419 19.36 -8.20 7.10
CA ASP A 419 20.62 -8.58 7.73
C ASP A 419 20.58 -10.01 8.27
N LYS A 420 19.49 -10.41 8.93
CA LYS A 420 19.26 -11.80 9.38
C LYS A 420 19.21 -12.77 8.20
N TYR A 421 18.53 -12.40 7.11
CA TYR A 421 18.47 -13.21 5.89
C TYR A 421 19.87 -13.46 5.31
N LYS A 422 20.70 -12.42 5.19
CA LYS A 422 22.09 -12.55 4.72
C LYS A 422 22.91 -13.47 5.63
N GLU A 423 22.72 -13.34 6.93
CA GLU A 423 23.43 -14.15 7.91
C GLU A 423 23.01 -15.63 7.86
N GLU A 424 21.71 -15.90 7.75
CA GLU A 424 21.16 -17.27 7.69
C GLU A 424 21.50 -17.97 6.37
N THR A 425 21.32 -17.29 5.23
CA THR A 425 21.41 -17.91 3.91
C THR A 425 22.77 -17.77 3.23
N LYS A 426 23.60 -16.82 3.69
CA LYS A 426 24.84 -16.38 3.02
C LYS A 426 24.64 -15.86 1.59
N ASP A 427 23.39 -15.52 1.24
CA ASP A 427 23.05 -14.93 -0.06
C ASP A 427 23.66 -13.52 -0.16
N ARG A 428 24.34 -13.25 -1.28
CA ARG A 428 24.98 -11.97 -1.59
C ARG A 428 24.37 -11.25 -2.77
N THR A 429 23.20 -11.70 -3.19
CA THR A 429 22.42 -11.06 -4.26
C THR A 429 22.11 -9.62 -3.89
N LYS A 430 22.35 -8.69 -4.80
CA LYS A 430 22.01 -7.28 -4.60
C LYS A 430 20.54 -7.14 -4.20
N THR A 431 20.27 -6.28 -3.25
CA THR A 431 18.93 -6.21 -2.66
C THR A 431 18.41 -4.78 -2.67
N VAL A 432 17.15 -4.66 -3.03
CA VAL A 432 16.34 -3.44 -2.89
C VAL A 432 15.44 -3.60 -1.67
N ILE A 433 15.51 -2.65 -0.75
CA ILE A 433 14.59 -2.55 0.40
C ILE A 433 13.56 -1.47 0.08
N ALA A 434 12.28 -1.80 0.18
CA ALA A 434 11.22 -0.81 0.06
C ALA A 434 11.21 0.10 1.30
N SER A 435 11.62 1.36 1.12
CA SER A 435 11.60 2.40 2.14
C SER A 435 10.23 3.08 2.10
N THR A 436 9.35 2.67 3.02
CA THR A 436 7.91 2.88 2.90
C THR A 436 7.39 4.14 3.56
N ALA A 437 8.18 4.81 4.39
CA ALA A 437 7.84 6.09 4.98
C ALA A 437 9.09 6.95 5.21
N SER A 438 8.89 8.27 5.18
CA SER A 438 9.91 9.21 5.60
C SER A 438 10.17 9.09 7.10
N PRO A 439 11.42 9.22 7.57
CA PRO A 439 11.72 9.28 9.00
C PRO A 439 10.98 10.42 9.73
N PHE A 440 10.63 11.50 9.01
CA PHE A 440 9.85 12.60 9.55
C PHE A 440 8.40 12.24 9.92
N LYS A 441 7.89 11.14 9.42
CA LYS A 441 6.54 10.66 9.78
C LYS A 441 6.49 10.01 11.17
N PHE A 442 7.60 9.44 11.59
CA PHE A 442 7.77 8.75 12.87
C PHE A 442 8.93 9.36 13.66
N THR A 443 9.09 10.68 13.58
CA THR A 443 10.24 11.44 14.09
C THR A 443 10.61 11.06 15.52
N ARG A 444 9.63 10.98 16.44
CA ARG A 444 9.89 10.64 17.84
C ARG A 444 10.56 9.26 17.99
N SER A 445 10.00 8.23 17.35
CA SER A 445 10.55 6.87 17.43
C SER A 445 11.94 6.79 16.79
N VAL A 446 12.13 7.46 15.65
CA VAL A 446 13.42 7.51 14.95
C VAL A 446 14.47 8.22 15.79
N MET A 447 14.17 9.39 16.32
CA MET A 447 15.10 10.17 17.13
C MET A 447 15.44 9.46 18.45
N LYS A 448 14.45 8.86 19.12
CA LYS A 448 14.68 8.03 20.30
C LYS A 448 15.56 6.82 20.01
N ALA A 449 15.41 6.19 18.84
CA ALA A 449 16.27 5.08 18.43
C ALA A 449 17.73 5.51 18.24
N ILE A 450 17.96 6.73 17.74
CA ILE A 450 19.31 7.29 17.57
C ILE A 450 19.95 7.63 18.92
N ASP A 451 19.21 8.34 19.80
CA ASP A 451 19.67 8.70 21.15
C ASP A 451 18.48 8.97 22.07
N GLU A 452 18.41 8.27 23.19
CA GLU A 452 17.32 8.40 24.20
C GLU A 452 17.13 9.83 24.73
N LYS A 453 18.17 10.69 24.68
CA LYS A 453 18.06 12.10 25.11
C LYS A 453 16.96 12.86 24.37
N TYR A 454 16.62 12.45 23.15
CA TYR A 454 15.61 13.10 22.32
C TYR A 454 14.16 12.84 22.79
N ASP A 455 13.91 11.81 23.59
CA ASP A 455 12.54 11.43 24.02
C ASP A 455 11.79 12.54 24.79
N ALA A 456 12.53 13.46 25.43
CA ALA A 456 11.97 14.59 26.19
C ALA A 456 11.66 15.84 25.35
N MET A 457 12.01 15.86 24.06
CA MET A 457 11.83 17.03 23.20
C MET A 457 10.39 17.12 22.65
N ASP A 458 9.97 18.34 22.32
CA ASP A 458 8.72 18.60 21.57
C ASP A 458 8.79 18.02 20.16
N ASP A 459 7.64 17.57 19.61
CA ASP A 459 7.59 16.89 18.30
C ASP A 459 8.15 17.75 17.14
N PHE A 460 7.87 19.07 17.11
CA PHE A 460 8.41 19.93 16.05
C PHE A 460 9.89 20.28 16.27
N ALA A 461 10.33 20.36 17.53
CA ALA A 461 11.76 20.48 17.83
C ALA A 461 12.53 19.22 17.42
N LEU A 462 11.92 18.03 17.57
CA LEU A 462 12.47 16.78 17.05
C LEU A 462 12.58 16.77 15.51
N VAL A 463 11.59 17.35 14.80
CA VAL A 463 11.64 17.50 13.35
C VAL A 463 12.85 18.36 12.93
N ASP A 464 13.06 19.50 13.58
CA ASP A 464 14.20 20.38 13.27
C ASP A 464 15.55 19.69 13.57
N GLU A 465 15.62 18.97 14.68
CA GLU A 465 16.82 18.23 15.03
C GLU A 465 17.09 17.05 14.10
N LEU A 466 16.04 16.32 13.66
CA LEU A 466 16.18 15.26 12.66
C LEU A 466 16.72 15.81 11.34
N SER A 467 16.19 16.96 10.87
CA SER A 467 16.68 17.64 9.68
C SER A 467 18.17 17.98 9.83
N ARG A 468 18.56 18.50 10.99
CA ARG A 468 19.94 18.91 11.27
C ARG A 468 20.90 17.71 11.26
N ILE A 469 20.57 16.62 11.96
CA ILE A 469 21.49 15.46 12.07
C ILE A 469 21.50 14.60 10.81
N GLY A 470 20.35 14.44 10.14
CA GLY A 470 20.23 13.68 8.89
C GLY A 470 20.67 14.46 7.66
N ASN A 471 20.93 15.78 7.81
CA ASN A 471 21.24 16.68 6.68
C ASN A 471 20.22 16.56 5.53
N VAL A 472 18.93 16.47 5.87
CA VAL A 472 17.80 16.39 4.94
C VAL A 472 16.81 17.51 5.22
N GLU A 473 16.22 18.05 4.16
CA GLU A 473 15.21 19.11 4.30
C GLU A 473 13.93 18.54 4.95
N VAL A 474 13.28 19.36 5.77
CA VAL A 474 11.98 19.01 6.33
C VAL A 474 10.96 18.97 5.18
N PRO A 475 10.23 17.84 4.98
CA PRO A 475 9.26 17.75 3.91
C PRO A 475 8.15 18.81 4.03
N ASN A 476 7.71 19.37 2.89
CA ASN A 476 6.61 20.34 2.85
C ASN A 476 5.36 19.86 3.61
N ALA A 477 5.06 18.58 3.54
CA ALA A 477 3.96 17.94 4.28
C ALA A 477 4.03 18.10 5.80
N ILE A 478 5.22 18.35 6.36
CA ILE A 478 5.44 18.63 7.78
C ILE A 478 5.50 20.13 8.03
N GLU A 479 6.19 20.90 7.17
CA GLU A 479 6.25 22.36 7.33
C GLU A 479 4.86 23.00 7.25
N GLU A 480 4.04 22.61 6.30
CA GLU A 480 2.69 23.13 6.14
C GLU A 480 1.81 22.96 7.39
N ILE A 481 1.93 21.82 8.08
CA ILE A 481 1.10 21.54 9.25
C ILE A 481 1.55 22.31 10.52
N ARG A 482 2.78 22.86 10.57
CA ARG A 482 3.25 23.63 11.73
C ARG A 482 2.31 24.77 12.08
N THR A 483 1.86 25.51 11.05
CA THR A 483 1.05 26.71 11.21
C THR A 483 -0.37 26.57 10.65
N ALA A 484 -0.68 25.46 10.00
CA ALA A 484 -2.00 25.25 9.39
C ALA A 484 -3.12 25.32 10.45
N PRO A 485 -4.22 26.02 10.14
CA PRO A 485 -5.37 26.06 11.03
C PRO A 485 -6.11 24.71 11.01
N VAL A 486 -6.64 24.31 12.17
CA VAL A 486 -7.55 23.17 12.27
C VAL A 486 -8.89 23.55 11.64
N ILE A 487 -9.22 22.91 10.51
CA ILE A 487 -10.47 23.15 9.77
C ILE A 487 -11.52 22.07 10.01
N HIS A 488 -11.11 20.82 10.29
CA HIS A 488 -12.01 19.73 10.66
C HIS A 488 -12.06 19.58 12.17
N LYS A 489 -13.23 19.93 12.76
CA LYS A 489 -13.45 19.93 14.22
C LYS A 489 -14.56 18.98 14.64
N ASN A 490 -15.03 18.12 13.72
CA ASN A 490 -16.14 17.24 13.97
C ASN A 490 -15.69 16.05 14.83
N GLU A 491 -16.48 15.79 15.87
CA GLU A 491 -16.32 14.62 16.75
C GLU A 491 -17.69 13.95 16.94
N CYS A 492 -17.71 12.65 17.13
CA CYS A 492 -18.94 11.92 17.45
C CYS A 492 -18.66 10.66 18.27
N ASP A 493 -19.72 10.14 18.89
CA ASP A 493 -19.70 8.80 19.45
C ASP A 493 -19.74 7.73 18.34
N LYS A 494 -19.23 6.54 18.61
CA LYS A 494 -19.11 5.46 17.64
C LYS A 494 -20.44 4.98 17.03
N ASP A 495 -21.57 5.21 17.71
CA ASP A 495 -22.92 4.89 17.22
C ASP A 495 -23.54 6.01 16.37
N LYS A 496 -22.88 7.17 16.29
CA LYS A 496 -23.32 8.37 15.54
C LYS A 496 -22.60 8.56 14.22
N MET A 497 -21.74 7.65 13.81
CA MET A 497 -20.96 7.76 12.57
C MET A 497 -21.85 7.87 11.32
N ALA A 498 -22.97 7.11 11.23
CA ALA A 498 -23.90 7.18 10.11
C ALA A 498 -24.61 8.55 10.03
N ASP A 499 -24.97 9.14 11.19
CA ASP A 499 -25.57 10.47 11.25
C ASP A 499 -24.60 11.53 10.68
N MET A 500 -23.30 11.41 10.96
CA MET A 500 -22.28 12.30 10.42
C MET A 500 -22.16 12.17 8.90
N VAL A 501 -22.22 10.95 8.35
CA VAL A 501 -22.24 10.74 6.90
C VAL A 501 -23.45 11.44 6.26
N CYS A 502 -24.65 11.24 6.82
CA CYS A 502 -25.85 11.91 6.34
C CYS A 502 -25.73 13.44 6.40
N ALA A 503 -25.20 13.98 7.48
CA ALA A 503 -25.02 15.43 7.65
C ALA A 503 -24.08 16.03 6.58
N PHE A 504 -22.95 15.38 6.28
CA PHE A 504 -22.01 15.85 5.26
C PHE A 504 -22.55 15.75 3.83
N LEU A 505 -23.40 14.76 3.57
CA LEU A 505 -24.00 14.54 2.27
C LEU A 505 -25.37 15.25 2.09
N HIS A 506 -25.86 15.90 3.16
CA HIS A 506 -27.16 16.59 3.19
C HIS A 506 -28.36 15.68 2.83
N VAL A 507 -28.37 14.47 3.38
CA VAL A 507 -29.38 13.42 3.11
C VAL A 507 -30.08 12.94 4.38
#